data_c8afbfa48974c774957ba1a1e7860228
#
_entry.id   c8afbfa48974c774957ba1a1e7860228
#
_cell.length_a   1.000
_cell.length_b   1.000
_cell.length_c   1.000
_cell.angle_alpha   90.00
_cell.angle_beta   90.00
_cell.angle_gamma   90.00
#
_symmetry.space_group_name_H-M   'P 1'
#
loop_
_entity.id
_entity.type
_entity.pdbx_description
1 polymer ?
#
loop_
_entity_poly.entity_id
_entity_poly.type
_entity_poly.pdbx_seq_one_letter_code
_entity_poly.pdbx_strand_id
1 'polypeptide(L)'
;METTPFVSIICTVFNKEPWLKKTIDSFLAQQTEFAIEIILVDDASSDGSRSIIQDYQANYPNLIRAFYQDENQGIAKTWVAICKEARGYYIARCDGDDFWIDPLKLQKQVNLLASKPDCKWSNTDFDIYDEHGNFVSNAGFANQTIPLADTYEKMLATRGFTMASTWLVDRDLMLEVNQELDLTTSDDTFNLQLELFQRTSLAYLNEATVAYTINQGSDSRPCDFRKLERRFHKLLQTQLAYLDKYPNADFKEMTKILLDRTNTYEIRLSKPMDSLSHIGMESVKIYLGDEENTYSEDRTMTKLLQKEDCLTIEIPKGTSVIRVDLSEQPSYYSQVELRDARGK
;
A
#
# COMPACT_ATOMS: atom_id res chain seq x y z
N MET A 1 -31.78 -14.42 -19.59
CA MET A 1 -30.92 -15.29 -18.75
C MET A 1 -29.84 -14.39 -18.19
N GLU A 2 -29.74 -14.28 -16.87
CA GLU A 2 -28.58 -13.61 -16.26
C GLU A 2 -27.32 -14.40 -16.66
N THR A 3 -26.42 -13.75 -17.38
CA THR A 3 -25.12 -14.37 -17.68
C THR A 3 -24.30 -14.40 -16.40
N THR A 4 -23.90 -15.58 -15.97
CA THR A 4 -23.00 -15.72 -14.81
C THR A 4 -21.71 -14.93 -15.09
N PRO A 5 -21.28 -14.01 -14.21
CA PRO A 5 -20.07 -13.24 -14.44
C PRO A 5 -18.85 -14.19 -14.42
N PHE A 6 -17.83 -13.86 -15.19
CA PHE A 6 -16.56 -14.58 -15.17
C PHE A 6 -15.59 -14.00 -14.15
N VAL A 7 -15.67 -12.68 -13.92
CA VAL A 7 -14.89 -11.97 -12.93
C VAL A 7 -15.81 -11.16 -12.01
N SER A 8 -15.63 -11.30 -10.69
CA SER A 8 -16.20 -10.42 -9.67
C SER A 8 -15.14 -9.41 -9.24
N ILE A 9 -15.38 -8.13 -9.50
CA ILE A 9 -14.55 -7.03 -8.99
C ILE A 9 -15.05 -6.73 -7.58
N ILE A 10 -14.19 -6.80 -6.56
CA ILE A 10 -14.53 -6.47 -5.18
C ILE A 10 -13.75 -5.22 -4.75
N CYS A 11 -14.49 -4.22 -4.27
CA CYS A 11 -13.94 -3.00 -3.70
C CYS A 11 -14.52 -2.79 -2.29
N THR A 12 -13.64 -2.82 -1.29
CA THR A 12 -13.97 -2.49 0.11
C THR A 12 -13.75 -0.99 0.34
N VAL A 13 -14.72 -0.34 0.99
CA VAL A 13 -14.75 1.11 1.14
C VAL A 13 -14.95 1.49 2.60
N PHE A 14 -14.06 2.33 3.12
CA PHE A 14 -14.22 3.02 4.40
C PHE A 14 -13.62 4.41 4.31
N ASN A 15 -14.47 5.45 4.28
CA ASN A 15 -14.08 6.86 4.17
C ASN A 15 -13.15 7.14 2.97
N LYS A 16 -13.65 6.86 1.74
CA LYS A 16 -12.93 7.02 0.47
C LYS A 16 -13.59 8.02 -0.49
N GLU A 17 -14.46 8.91 0.02
CA GLU A 17 -15.21 9.88 -0.79
C GLU A 17 -14.37 10.61 -1.86
N PRO A 18 -13.13 11.10 -1.58
CA PRO A 18 -12.36 11.85 -2.57
C PRO A 18 -11.94 11.05 -3.81
N TRP A 19 -11.77 9.73 -3.68
CA TRP A 19 -11.22 8.87 -4.73
C TRP A 19 -12.24 7.94 -5.37
N LEU A 20 -13.28 7.57 -4.61
CA LEU A 20 -14.19 6.46 -4.92
C LEU A 20 -14.87 6.55 -6.28
N LYS A 21 -15.25 7.74 -6.73
CA LYS A 21 -15.84 7.93 -8.07
C LYS A 21 -14.87 7.48 -9.16
N LYS A 22 -13.62 7.93 -9.11
CA LYS A 22 -12.58 7.56 -10.07
C LYS A 22 -12.30 6.06 -10.03
N THR A 23 -12.31 5.47 -8.85
CA THR A 23 -12.17 4.02 -8.66
C THR A 23 -13.28 3.27 -9.39
N ILE A 24 -14.55 3.59 -9.14
CA ILE A 24 -15.70 2.90 -9.75
C ILE A 24 -15.74 3.13 -11.28
N ASP A 25 -15.48 4.36 -11.74
CA ASP A 25 -15.42 4.67 -13.18
C ASP A 25 -14.37 3.83 -13.89
N SER A 26 -13.24 3.53 -13.24
CA SER A 26 -12.19 2.68 -13.79
C SER A 26 -12.63 1.22 -13.96
N PHE A 27 -13.52 0.73 -13.12
CA PHE A 27 -14.13 -0.60 -13.29
C PHE A 27 -15.14 -0.63 -14.43
N LEU A 28 -15.95 0.43 -14.56
CA LEU A 28 -16.91 0.58 -15.65
C LEU A 28 -16.23 0.72 -17.02
N ALA A 29 -15.00 1.21 -17.05
CA ALA A 29 -14.20 1.37 -18.26
C ALA A 29 -13.57 0.05 -18.75
N GLN A 30 -13.67 -1.05 -18.01
CA GLN A 30 -13.05 -2.32 -18.41
C GLN A 30 -13.70 -2.91 -19.66
N GLN A 31 -12.86 -3.35 -20.58
CA GLN A 31 -13.22 -3.99 -21.84
C GLN A 31 -12.84 -5.46 -21.78
N THR A 32 -13.84 -6.34 -21.81
CA THR A 32 -13.66 -7.78 -21.66
C THR A 32 -14.56 -8.53 -22.65
N GLU A 33 -14.12 -9.71 -23.09
CA GLU A 33 -14.92 -10.65 -23.87
C GLU A 33 -15.84 -11.52 -23.00
N PHE A 34 -15.84 -11.30 -21.69
CA PHE A 34 -16.63 -12.04 -20.72
C PHE A 34 -17.44 -11.07 -19.84
N ALA A 35 -18.45 -11.61 -19.17
CA ALA A 35 -19.27 -10.84 -18.24
C ALA A 35 -18.51 -10.60 -16.92
N ILE A 36 -18.69 -9.40 -16.35
CA ILE A 36 -18.18 -9.01 -15.04
C ILE A 36 -19.33 -8.61 -14.12
N GLU A 37 -19.12 -8.65 -12.82
CA GLU A 37 -19.90 -7.96 -11.80
C GLU A 37 -18.99 -7.09 -10.95
N ILE A 38 -19.55 -6.03 -10.37
CA ILE A 38 -18.86 -5.13 -9.45
C ILE A 38 -19.56 -5.24 -8.09
N ILE A 39 -18.79 -5.58 -7.06
CA ILE A 39 -19.25 -5.70 -5.68
C ILE A 39 -18.61 -4.59 -4.88
N LEU A 40 -19.42 -3.65 -4.39
CA LEU A 40 -18.99 -2.56 -3.55
C LEU A 40 -19.47 -2.82 -2.13
N VAL A 41 -18.59 -2.72 -1.13
CA VAL A 41 -18.99 -2.84 0.27
C VAL A 41 -18.54 -1.62 1.07
N ASP A 42 -19.51 -0.94 1.65
CA ASP A 42 -19.29 0.18 2.56
C ASP A 42 -19.21 -0.34 4.00
N ASP A 43 -18.03 -0.24 4.60
CA ASP A 43 -17.76 -0.67 5.97
C ASP A 43 -18.08 0.43 7.00
N ALA A 44 -19.33 0.94 6.95
CA ALA A 44 -19.86 2.01 7.79
C ALA A 44 -19.10 3.34 7.67
N SER A 45 -18.89 3.81 6.44
CA SER A 45 -18.28 5.13 6.19
C SER A 45 -19.10 6.26 6.81
N SER A 46 -18.40 7.26 7.34
CA SER A 46 -18.98 8.48 7.92
C SER A 46 -18.94 9.69 6.97
N ASP A 47 -18.28 9.57 5.83
CA ASP A 47 -18.22 10.57 4.76
C ASP A 47 -19.26 10.30 3.65
N GLY A 48 -19.12 10.93 2.48
CA GLY A 48 -20.01 10.76 1.34
C GLY A 48 -19.86 9.43 0.57
N SER A 49 -18.97 8.50 0.97
CA SER A 49 -18.71 7.25 0.27
C SER A 49 -19.97 6.42 0.05
N ARG A 50 -20.81 6.25 1.09
CA ARG A 50 -22.08 5.49 1.00
C ARG A 50 -23.03 6.07 -0.05
N SER A 51 -23.17 7.39 -0.09
CA SER A 51 -24.03 8.06 -1.09
C SER A 51 -23.52 7.82 -2.51
N ILE A 52 -22.22 7.89 -2.71
CA ILE A 52 -21.60 7.58 -4.01
C ILE A 52 -21.94 6.16 -4.45
N ILE A 53 -21.77 5.17 -3.57
CA ILE A 53 -22.08 3.77 -3.89
C ILE A 53 -23.57 3.61 -4.27
N GLN A 54 -24.48 4.25 -3.53
CA GLN A 54 -25.93 4.21 -3.80
C GLN A 54 -26.25 4.78 -5.19
N ASP A 55 -25.65 5.91 -5.55
CA ASP A 55 -25.86 6.54 -6.85
C ASP A 55 -25.37 5.63 -8.00
N TYR A 56 -24.19 5.03 -7.86
CA TYR A 56 -23.68 4.11 -8.87
C TYR A 56 -24.50 2.83 -8.96
N GLN A 57 -24.94 2.26 -7.84
CA GLN A 57 -25.82 1.09 -7.84
C GLN A 57 -27.15 1.40 -8.53
N ALA A 58 -27.75 2.57 -8.28
CA ALA A 58 -28.99 2.99 -8.91
C ALA A 58 -28.85 3.17 -10.44
N ASN A 59 -27.70 3.68 -10.89
CA ASN A 59 -27.41 3.89 -12.33
C ASN A 59 -27.03 2.59 -13.06
N TYR A 60 -26.43 1.61 -12.36
CA TYR A 60 -25.94 0.35 -12.93
C TYR A 60 -26.46 -0.89 -12.16
N PRO A 61 -27.80 -1.06 -11.98
CA PRO A 61 -28.37 -2.07 -11.09
C PRO A 61 -28.09 -3.51 -11.53
N ASN A 62 -27.82 -3.75 -12.80
CA ASN A 62 -27.50 -5.08 -13.34
C ASN A 62 -26.01 -5.44 -13.28
N LEU A 63 -25.15 -4.48 -12.97
CA LEU A 63 -23.69 -4.65 -12.95
C LEU A 63 -23.12 -4.49 -11.55
N ILE A 64 -23.68 -3.56 -10.75
CA ILE A 64 -23.18 -3.22 -9.42
C ILE A 64 -24.09 -3.81 -8.35
N ARG A 65 -23.49 -4.59 -7.45
CA ARG A 65 -24.10 -5.07 -6.21
C ARG A 65 -23.42 -4.35 -5.04
N ALA A 66 -24.22 -3.69 -4.21
CA ALA A 66 -23.71 -2.95 -3.07
C ALA A 66 -24.14 -3.58 -1.75
N PHE A 67 -23.24 -3.56 -0.78
CA PHE A 67 -23.44 -4.07 0.58
C PHE A 67 -23.06 -2.96 1.57
N TYR A 68 -23.84 -2.82 2.62
CA TYR A 68 -23.71 -1.73 3.59
C TYR A 68 -23.65 -2.31 5.00
N GLN A 69 -22.53 -2.06 5.70
CA GLN A 69 -22.38 -2.44 7.10
C GLN A 69 -23.02 -1.37 8.00
N ASP A 70 -23.58 -1.79 9.14
CA ASP A 70 -24.11 -0.87 10.16
C ASP A 70 -23.02 -0.31 11.07
N GLU A 71 -21.94 -1.08 11.25
CA GLU A 71 -20.75 -0.70 12.02
C GLU A 71 -19.46 -1.14 11.32
N ASN A 72 -18.36 -0.44 11.55
CA ASN A 72 -17.06 -0.78 10.96
C ASN A 72 -16.57 -2.12 11.52
N GLN A 73 -16.44 -3.11 10.63
CA GLN A 73 -15.97 -4.47 10.94
C GLN A 73 -14.45 -4.60 10.79
N GLY A 74 -13.82 -3.69 10.08
CA GLY A 74 -12.42 -3.73 9.69
C GLY A 74 -12.17 -4.57 8.43
N ILE A 75 -11.05 -4.28 7.77
CA ILE A 75 -10.74 -4.78 6.43
C ILE A 75 -10.78 -6.31 6.33
N ALA A 76 -10.20 -7.03 7.29
CA ALA A 76 -10.11 -8.49 7.24
C ALA A 76 -11.48 -9.18 7.29
N LYS A 77 -12.35 -8.77 8.22
CA LYS A 77 -13.70 -9.33 8.34
C LYS A 77 -14.55 -8.99 7.13
N THR A 78 -14.52 -7.72 6.71
CA THR A 78 -15.27 -7.24 5.56
C THR A 78 -14.84 -7.97 4.29
N TRP A 79 -13.52 -8.15 4.06
CA TRP A 79 -12.99 -8.91 2.93
C TRP A 79 -13.47 -10.37 2.92
N VAL A 80 -13.30 -11.09 4.03
CA VAL A 80 -13.70 -12.51 4.13
C VAL A 80 -15.21 -12.69 3.93
N ALA A 81 -16.02 -11.77 4.46
CA ALA A 81 -17.47 -11.83 4.31
C ALA A 81 -17.88 -11.57 2.84
N ILE A 82 -17.33 -10.53 2.22
CA ILE A 82 -17.76 -10.11 0.89
C ILE A 82 -17.27 -11.03 -0.22
N CYS A 83 -16.14 -11.69 -0.07
CA CYS A 83 -15.67 -12.69 -1.04
C CYS A 83 -16.66 -13.83 -1.26
N LYS A 84 -17.48 -14.17 -0.25
CA LYS A 84 -18.53 -15.22 -0.36
C LYS A 84 -19.67 -14.81 -1.29
N GLU A 85 -19.84 -13.53 -1.52
CA GLU A 85 -20.86 -12.97 -2.41
C GLU A 85 -20.45 -12.98 -3.89
N ALA A 86 -19.17 -13.21 -4.18
CA ALA A 86 -18.64 -13.30 -5.53
C ALA A 86 -19.24 -14.49 -6.29
N ARG A 87 -19.69 -14.24 -7.52
CA ARG A 87 -20.28 -15.24 -8.43
C ARG A 87 -19.33 -15.61 -9.58
N GLY A 88 -18.31 -14.79 -9.81
CA GLY A 88 -17.32 -14.97 -10.86
C GLY A 88 -16.40 -16.17 -10.61
N TYR A 89 -15.79 -16.68 -11.67
CA TYR A 89 -14.74 -17.67 -11.58
C TYR A 89 -13.47 -17.07 -10.95
N TYR A 90 -13.20 -15.79 -11.21
CA TYR A 90 -12.13 -15.04 -10.58
C TYR A 90 -12.66 -13.90 -9.70
N ILE A 91 -11.89 -13.56 -8.69
CA ILE A 91 -12.04 -12.35 -7.88
C ILE A 91 -10.91 -11.38 -8.25
N ALA A 92 -11.27 -10.15 -8.64
CA ALA A 92 -10.35 -9.03 -8.79
C ALA A 92 -10.53 -8.08 -7.59
N ARG A 93 -9.43 -7.71 -6.92
CA ARG A 93 -9.43 -6.76 -5.80
C ARG A 93 -9.01 -5.38 -6.27
N CYS A 94 -9.67 -4.35 -5.74
CA CYS A 94 -9.20 -2.97 -5.79
C CYS A 94 -9.64 -2.24 -4.52
N ASP A 95 -8.74 -1.50 -3.91
CA ASP A 95 -9.06 -0.68 -2.73
C ASP A 95 -9.69 0.65 -3.20
N GLY A 96 -10.56 1.25 -2.38
CA GLY A 96 -11.43 2.38 -2.78
C GLY A 96 -10.70 3.71 -3.02
N ASP A 97 -9.40 3.79 -2.81
CA ASP A 97 -8.52 4.93 -3.10
C ASP A 97 -7.57 4.70 -4.30
N ASP A 98 -7.58 3.49 -4.88
CA ASP A 98 -6.85 3.15 -6.09
C ASP A 98 -7.77 3.16 -7.32
N PHE A 99 -7.21 3.23 -8.53
CA PHE A 99 -7.99 3.13 -9.76
C PHE A 99 -7.21 2.43 -10.86
N TRP A 100 -7.93 1.77 -11.76
CA TRP A 100 -7.30 1.08 -12.89
C TRP A 100 -7.07 2.03 -14.05
N ILE A 101 -5.88 2.00 -14.62
CA ILE A 101 -5.44 2.87 -15.70
C ILE A 101 -5.45 2.18 -17.07
N ASP A 102 -5.57 0.84 -17.08
CA ASP A 102 -5.64 0.04 -18.31
C ASP A 102 -7.05 -0.56 -18.47
N PRO A 103 -7.82 -0.18 -19.49
CA PRO A 103 -9.15 -0.75 -19.73
C PRO A 103 -9.11 -2.24 -20.11
N LEU A 104 -7.97 -2.79 -20.47
CA LEU A 104 -7.79 -4.22 -20.79
C LEU A 104 -7.19 -5.03 -19.66
N LYS A 105 -7.04 -4.45 -18.45
CA LYS A 105 -6.42 -5.14 -17.29
C LYS A 105 -7.00 -6.52 -17.06
N LEU A 106 -8.31 -6.64 -16.91
CA LEU A 106 -8.96 -7.91 -16.62
C LEU A 106 -8.79 -8.92 -17.77
N GLN A 107 -8.94 -8.48 -19.02
CA GLN A 107 -8.75 -9.34 -20.18
C GLN A 107 -7.32 -9.90 -20.24
N LYS A 108 -6.32 -9.03 -20.04
CA LYS A 108 -4.90 -9.42 -20.04
C LYS A 108 -4.58 -10.43 -18.92
N GLN A 109 -5.09 -10.21 -17.71
CA GLN A 109 -4.84 -11.11 -16.59
C GLN A 109 -5.53 -12.46 -16.75
N VAL A 110 -6.76 -12.49 -17.27
CA VAL A 110 -7.45 -13.75 -17.59
C VAL A 110 -6.67 -14.52 -18.65
N ASN A 111 -6.20 -13.87 -19.71
CA ASN A 111 -5.38 -14.50 -20.76
C ASN A 111 -4.05 -15.02 -20.18
N LEU A 112 -3.42 -14.26 -19.27
CA LEU A 112 -2.19 -14.66 -18.60
C LEU A 112 -2.40 -15.94 -17.78
N LEU A 113 -3.45 -15.99 -16.95
CA LEU A 113 -3.74 -17.17 -16.14
C LEU A 113 -4.14 -18.38 -17.02
N ALA A 114 -4.89 -18.16 -18.09
CA ALA A 114 -5.20 -19.24 -19.05
C ALA A 114 -3.94 -19.82 -19.71
N SER A 115 -2.90 -19.03 -19.90
CA SER A 115 -1.61 -19.50 -20.44
C SER A 115 -0.69 -20.17 -19.42
N LYS A 116 -1.02 -20.06 -18.12
CA LYS A 116 -0.23 -20.60 -16.99
C LYS A 116 -1.12 -21.42 -16.05
N PRO A 117 -1.49 -22.66 -16.42
CA PRO A 117 -2.47 -23.46 -15.66
C PRO A 117 -2.05 -23.78 -14.23
N ASP A 118 -0.76 -23.71 -13.90
CA ASP A 118 -0.23 -23.90 -12.56
C ASP A 118 -0.38 -22.66 -11.67
N CYS A 119 -0.78 -21.52 -12.26
CA CYS A 119 -1.00 -20.27 -11.54
C CYS A 119 -2.50 -19.99 -11.38
N LYS A 120 -2.94 -19.82 -10.14
CA LYS A 120 -4.31 -19.42 -9.81
C LYS A 120 -4.42 -17.97 -9.32
N TRP A 121 -3.33 -17.25 -9.38
CA TRP A 121 -3.20 -15.89 -8.91
C TRP A 121 -2.30 -15.09 -9.83
N SER A 122 -2.73 -13.88 -10.19
CA SER A 122 -1.92 -12.93 -10.94
C SER A 122 -1.93 -11.55 -10.31
N ASN A 123 -0.85 -10.81 -10.52
CA ASN A 123 -0.77 -9.38 -10.31
C ASN A 123 -0.21 -8.67 -11.55
N THR A 124 -0.25 -7.35 -11.53
CA THR A 124 0.34 -6.49 -12.55
C THR A 124 1.29 -5.49 -11.93
N ASP A 125 2.00 -4.72 -12.74
CA ASP A 125 2.68 -3.52 -12.26
C ASP A 125 1.68 -2.37 -12.03
N PHE A 126 2.15 -1.28 -11.45
CA PHE A 126 1.34 -0.12 -11.11
C PHE A 126 2.15 1.18 -11.18
N ASP A 127 1.45 2.26 -11.46
CA ASP A 127 1.99 3.61 -11.34
C ASP A 127 1.65 4.20 -9.96
N ILE A 128 2.47 5.11 -9.48
CA ILE A 128 2.30 5.76 -8.17
C ILE A 128 1.74 7.17 -8.36
N TYR A 129 0.69 7.49 -7.60
CA TYR A 129 0.03 8.79 -7.57
C TYR A 129 -0.02 9.31 -6.13
N ASP A 130 -0.06 10.65 -5.97
CA ASP A 130 -0.32 11.27 -4.67
C ASP A 130 -1.82 11.33 -4.34
N GLU A 131 -2.15 11.78 -3.13
CA GLU A 131 -3.53 11.92 -2.66
C GLU A 131 -4.38 12.93 -3.46
N HIS A 132 -3.75 13.81 -4.23
CA HIS A 132 -4.39 14.80 -5.12
C HIS A 132 -4.57 14.28 -6.54
N GLY A 133 -4.10 13.06 -6.83
CA GLY A 133 -4.17 12.42 -8.14
C GLY A 133 -3.07 12.87 -9.11
N ASN A 134 -1.99 13.48 -8.63
CA ASN A 134 -0.81 13.79 -9.42
C ASN A 134 0.07 12.55 -9.58
N PHE A 135 0.61 12.37 -10.78
CA PHE A 135 1.56 11.30 -11.08
C PHE A 135 2.90 11.51 -10.35
N VAL A 136 3.39 10.47 -9.69
CA VAL A 136 4.67 10.49 -8.93
C VAL A 136 5.73 9.63 -9.60
N SER A 137 5.43 8.37 -9.95
CA SER A 137 6.37 7.43 -10.55
C SER A 137 5.64 6.37 -11.33
N ASN A 138 6.25 5.86 -12.41
CA ASN A 138 5.71 4.76 -13.19
C ASN A 138 6.30 3.41 -12.78
N ALA A 139 5.61 2.33 -13.12
CA ALA A 139 6.09 0.95 -13.09
C ALA A 139 6.79 0.59 -11.77
N GLY A 140 6.07 0.66 -10.65
CA GLY A 140 6.60 0.55 -9.29
C GLY A 140 7.48 -0.69 -9.04
N PHE A 141 7.14 -1.84 -9.65
CA PHE A 141 7.96 -3.05 -9.59
C PHE A 141 9.09 -3.05 -10.62
N ALA A 142 8.80 -2.72 -11.88
CA ALA A 142 9.77 -2.83 -12.96
C ALA A 142 10.95 -1.86 -12.79
N ASN A 143 10.73 -0.64 -12.28
CA ASN A 143 11.82 0.29 -11.96
C ASN A 143 12.34 0.20 -10.52
N GLN A 144 11.92 -0.85 -9.80
CA GLN A 144 12.43 -1.19 -8.46
C GLN A 144 12.16 -0.12 -7.38
N THR A 145 11.20 0.77 -7.58
CA THR A 145 10.74 1.69 -6.54
C THR A 145 10.22 0.92 -5.32
N ILE A 146 9.48 -0.17 -5.60
CA ILE A 146 9.03 -1.14 -4.60
C ILE A 146 9.43 -2.53 -5.11
N PRO A 147 10.20 -3.33 -4.36
CA PRO A 147 10.57 -4.67 -4.79
C PRO A 147 9.37 -5.61 -4.78
N LEU A 148 9.15 -6.33 -5.89
CA LEU A 148 8.15 -7.39 -5.97
C LEU A 148 8.60 -8.60 -5.14
N ALA A 149 7.74 -9.03 -4.22
CA ALA A 149 7.90 -10.32 -3.55
C ALA A 149 7.08 -11.38 -4.32
N ASP A 150 7.75 -12.16 -5.15
CA ASP A 150 7.16 -13.14 -6.07
C ASP A 150 7.25 -14.59 -5.58
N THR A 151 7.78 -14.80 -4.36
CA THR A 151 7.86 -16.10 -3.69
C THR A 151 7.47 -16.00 -2.22
N TYR A 152 7.12 -17.14 -1.62
CA TYR A 152 6.83 -17.24 -0.20
C TYR A 152 8.01 -16.76 0.66
N GLU A 153 9.22 -17.19 0.32
CA GLU A 153 10.45 -16.87 1.04
C GLU A 153 10.72 -15.36 1.03
N LYS A 154 10.59 -14.72 -0.14
CA LYS A 154 10.72 -13.26 -0.25
C LYS A 154 9.63 -12.55 0.53
N MET A 155 8.37 -13.00 0.40
CA MET A 155 7.23 -12.40 1.10
C MET A 155 7.43 -12.47 2.61
N LEU A 156 7.74 -13.65 3.15
CA LEU A 156 7.91 -13.84 4.58
C LEU A 156 9.14 -13.08 5.12
N ALA A 157 10.30 -13.20 4.46
CA ALA A 157 11.54 -12.58 4.92
C ALA A 157 11.52 -11.06 4.88
N THR A 158 10.85 -10.45 3.89
CA THR A 158 10.93 -9.00 3.66
C THR A 158 9.68 -8.24 4.09
N ARG A 159 8.59 -8.91 4.51
CA ARG A 159 7.25 -8.33 4.60
C ARG A 159 6.89 -7.72 3.24
N GLY A 160 6.99 -8.56 2.22
CA GLY A 160 6.97 -8.14 0.83
C GLY A 160 5.64 -7.56 0.37
N PHE A 161 5.59 -7.18 -0.88
CA PHE A 161 4.47 -6.47 -1.46
C PHE A 161 4.17 -7.00 -2.85
N THR A 162 2.88 -7.21 -3.17
CA THR A 162 2.40 -7.61 -4.50
C THR A 162 1.30 -6.68 -5.02
N MET A 163 1.02 -5.58 -4.35
CA MET A 163 -0.01 -4.58 -4.67
C MET A 163 -1.41 -5.20 -4.85
N ALA A 164 -2.19 -5.24 -3.78
CA ALA A 164 -3.49 -5.93 -3.72
C ALA A 164 -4.50 -5.45 -4.79
N SER A 165 -4.53 -4.15 -5.10
CA SER A 165 -5.44 -3.60 -6.12
C SER A 165 -5.13 -4.07 -7.56
N THR A 166 -4.01 -4.80 -7.73
CA THR A 166 -3.66 -5.44 -9.01
C THR A 166 -4.14 -6.88 -9.12
N TRP A 167 -4.57 -7.52 -8.03
CA TRP A 167 -4.81 -8.97 -7.99
C TRP A 167 -6.00 -9.41 -8.85
N LEU A 168 -5.81 -10.58 -9.46
CA LEU A 168 -6.86 -11.44 -10.00
C LEU A 168 -6.57 -12.85 -9.49
N VAL A 169 -7.50 -13.44 -8.75
CA VAL A 169 -7.32 -14.72 -8.04
C VAL A 169 -8.49 -15.65 -8.37
N ASP A 170 -8.22 -16.94 -8.56
CA ASP A 170 -9.26 -17.98 -8.60
C ASP A 170 -10.15 -17.86 -7.35
N ARG A 171 -11.48 -17.79 -7.55
CA ARG A 171 -12.42 -17.56 -6.45
C ARG A 171 -12.37 -18.66 -5.40
N ASP A 172 -12.33 -19.91 -5.82
CA ASP A 172 -12.38 -21.04 -4.87
C ASP A 172 -11.10 -21.08 -4.03
N LEU A 173 -9.94 -20.75 -4.64
CA LEU A 173 -8.68 -20.54 -3.90
C LEU A 173 -8.78 -19.37 -2.92
N MET A 174 -9.36 -18.24 -3.33
CA MET A 174 -9.53 -17.09 -2.42
C MET A 174 -10.43 -17.44 -1.24
N LEU A 175 -11.52 -18.18 -1.47
CA LEU A 175 -12.39 -18.64 -0.39
C LEU A 175 -11.70 -19.63 0.55
N GLU A 176 -10.82 -20.48 0.03
CA GLU A 176 -9.99 -21.39 0.83
C GLU A 176 -9.02 -20.62 1.73
N VAL A 177 -8.21 -19.70 1.15
CA VAL A 177 -7.22 -18.95 1.94
C VAL A 177 -7.84 -18.00 2.95
N ASN A 178 -9.05 -17.50 2.68
CA ASN A 178 -9.81 -16.69 3.63
C ASN A 178 -10.16 -17.44 4.92
N GLN A 179 -10.20 -18.77 4.92
CA GLN A 179 -10.44 -19.57 6.13
C GLN A 179 -9.26 -19.55 7.10
N GLU A 180 -8.06 -19.27 6.59
CA GLU A 180 -6.82 -19.22 7.35
C GLU A 180 -6.48 -17.79 7.86
N LEU A 181 -7.27 -16.79 7.46
CA LEU A 181 -6.99 -15.39 7.79
C LEU A 181 -7.29 -15.08 9.26
N ASP A 182 -6.32 -14.48 9.95
CA ASP A 182 -6.55 -13.87 11.27
C ASP A 182 -7.46 -12.64 11.12
N LEU A 183 -8.72 -12.78 11.48
CA LEU A 183 -9.73 -11.70 11.39
C LEU A 183 -9.45 -10.52 12.32
N THR A 184 -8.47 -10.62 13.21
CA THR A 184 -8.04 -9.52 14.10
C THR A 184 -6.88 -8.72 13.50
N THR A 185 -6.35 -9.15 12.35
CA THR A 185 -5.25 -8.44 11.69
C THR A 185 -5.73 -7.11 11.11
N SER A 186 -4.88 -6.10 11.20
CA SER A 186 -5.02 -4.83 10.48
C SER A 186 -4.32 -4.85 9.10
N ASP A 187 -3.67 -5.97 8.75
CA ASP A 187 -2.94 -6.16 7.50
C ASP A 187 -3.35 -7.52 6.90
N ASP A 188 -4.54 -7.54 6.32
CA ASP A 188 -5.12 -8.74 5.71
C ASP A 188 -4.29 -9.23 4.52
N THR A 189 -3.71 -8.31 3.75
CA THR A 189 -2.98 -8.66 2.53
C THR A 189 -1.71 -9.44 2.81
N PHE A 190 -1.00 -9.19 3.92
CA PHE A 190 0.22 -9.93 4.24
C PHE A 190 -0.07 -11.42 4.52
N ASN A 191 -1.09 -11.70 5.33
CA ASN A 191 -1.52 -13.07 5.59
C ASN A 191 -2.03 -13.77 4.33
N LEU A 192 -2.88 -13.09 3.54
CA LEU A 192 -3.43 -13.64 2.28
C LEU A 192 -2.32 -14.00 1.29
N GLN A 193 -1.31 -13.13 1.12
CA GLN A 193 -0.17 -13.40 0.24
C GLN A 193 0.61 -14.63 0.67
N LEU A 194 0.87 -14.78 1.97
CA LEU A 194 1.56 -15.95 2.51
C LEU A 194 0.78 -17.24 2.23
N GLU A 195 -0.55 -17.23 2.42
CA GLU A 195 -1.40 -18.38 2.15
C GLU A 195 -1.51 -18.69 0.65
N LEU A 196 -1.59 -17.67 -0.20
CA LEU A 196 -1.61 -17.83 -1.65
C LEU A 196 -0.32 -18.47 -2.16
N PHE A 197 0.86 -18.01 -1.70
CA PHE A 197 2.16 -18.58 -2.11
C PHE A 197 2.36 -20.02 -1.67
N GLN A 198 1.66 -20.51 -0.65
CA GLN A 198 1.71 -21.91 -0.24
C GLN A 198 0.87 -22.83 -1.15
N ARG A 199 -0.06 -22.27 -1.92
CA ARG A 199 -1.02 -23.03 -2.74
C ARG A 199 -0.85 -22.86 -4.23
N THR A 200 -0.23 -21.75 -4.66
CA THR A 200 -0.06 -21.43 -6.09
C THR A 200 1.12 -20.50 -6.31
N SER A 201 1.67 -20.52 -7.52
CA SER A 201 2.64 -19.52 -7.96
C SER A 201 1.95 -18.25 -8.41
N LEU A 202 2.64 -17.11 -8.30
CA LEU A 202 2.19 -15.81 -8.79
C LEU A 202 2.52 -15.65 -10.28
N ALA A 203 1.53 -15.34 -11.10
CA ALA A 203 1.72 -14.90 -12.46
C ALA A 203 1.81 -13.38 -12.54
N TYR A 204 2.96 -12.84 -12.85
CA TYR A 204 3.19 -11.40 -12.96
C TYR A 204 3.04 -10.92 -14.42
N LEU A 205 2.21 -9.89 -14.62
CA LEU A 205 2.10 -9.12 -15.85
C LEU A 205 2.94 -7.87 -15.72
N ASN A 206 4.03 -7.77 -16.49
CA ASN A 206 4.94 -6.63 -16.46
C ASN A 206 4.39 -5.42 -17.24
N GLU A 207 3.19 -4.99 -16.88
CA GLU A 207 2.51 -3.80 -17.40
C GLU A 207 1.83 -3.07 -16.25
N ALA A 208 2.01 -1.74 -16.16
CA ALA A 208 1.30 -0.93 -15.17
C ALA A 208 -0.17 -0.79 -15.58
N THR A 209 -1.06 -1.38 -14.79
CA THR A 209 -2.51 -1.36 -15.05
C THR A 209 -3.31 -0.66 -13.97
N VAL A 210 -2.65 -0.29 -12.88
CA VAL A 210 -3.27 0.31 -11.69
C VAL A 210 -2.52 1.57 -11.31
N ALA A 211 -3.23 2.58 -10.88
CA ALA A 211 -2.70 3.73 -10.15
C ALA A 211 -2.81 3.48 -8.65
N TYR A 212 -1.68 3.36 -7.99
CA TYR A 212 -1.57 3.25 -6.54
C TYR A 212 -1.53 4.64 -5.91
N THR A 213 -2.53 4.98 -5.12
CA THR A 213 -2.63 6.28 -4.47
C THR A 213 -1.94 6.27 -3.10
N ILE A 214 -0.90 7.08 -2.96
CA ILE A 214 -0.25 7.30 -1.66
C ILE A 214 -0.99 8.43 -0.95
N ASN A 215 -1.72 8.11 0.11
CA ASN A 215 -2.40 9.07 0.95
C ASN A 215 -1.83 9.11 2.38
N GLN A 216 -1.92 10.26 3.04
CA GLN A 216 -1.54 10.42 4.43
C GLN A 216 -2.61 9.78 5.32
N GLY A 217 -2.18 8.99 6.31
CA GLY A 217 -3.09 8.36 7.27
C GLY A 217 -3.69 7.03 6.81
N SER A 218 -3.16 6.41 5.73
CA SER A 218 -3.51 5.02 5.41
C SER A 218 -3.09 4.07 6.54
N ASP A 219 -3.82 2.97 6.72
CA ASP A 219 -3.50 1.97 7.76
C ASP A 219 -2.10 1.36 7.59
N SER A 220 -1.59 1.33 6.36
CA SER A 220 -0.22 0.86 6.05
C SER A 220 0.86 1.87 6.42
N ARG A 221 0.52 3.17 6.56
CA ARG A 221 1.45 4.28 6.85
C ARG A 221 0.87 5.23 7.90
N PRO A 222 0.63 4.75 9.13
CA PRO A 222 0.09 5.62 10.17
C PRO A 222 1.10 6.72 10.54
N CYS A 223 0.62 7.94 10.69
CA CYS A 223 1.45 9.07 11.15
C CYS A 223 1.86 8.95 12.63
N ASP A 224 1.11 8.19 13.42
CA ASP A 224 1.42 7.93 14.84
C ASP A 224 2.46 6.81 14.96
N PHE A 225 3.64 7.15 15.48
CA PHE A 225 4.73 6.20 15.70
C PHE A 225 4.33 5.00 16.56
N ARG A 226 3.50 5.17 17.58
CA ARG A 226 3.04 4.05 18.44
C ARG A 226 2.12 3.08 17.68
N LYS A 227 1.33 3.60 16.72
CA LYS A 227 0.54 2.75 15.82
C LYS A 227 1.45 1.99 14.87
N LEU A 228 2.46 2.67 14.32
CA LEU A 228 3.46 2.07 13.44
C LEU A 228 4.25 0.96 14.15
N GLU A 229 4.75 1.23 15.36
CA GLU A 229 5.47 0.26 16.20
C GLU A 229 4.61 -0.99 16.48
N ARG A 230 3.35 -0.81 16.90
CA ARG A 230 2.41 -1.92 17.13
C ARG A 230 2.18 -2.73 15.85
N ARG A 231 2.03 -2.06 14.70
CA ARG A 231 1.90 -2.73 13.41
C ARG A 231 3.13 -3.60 13.10
N PHE A 232 4.34 -3.07 13.27
CA PHE A 232 5.57 -3.84 13.03
C PHE A 232 5.74 -5.02 13.98
N HIS A 233 5.36 -4.87 15.26
CA HIS A 233 5.34 -5.99 16.19
C HIS A 233 4.34 -7.08 15.78
N LYS A 234 3.14 -6.69 15.32
CA LYS A 234 2.14 -7.65 14.84
C LYS A 234 2.63 -8.39 13.59
N LEU A 235 3.24 -7.68 12.63
CA LEU A 235 3.84 -8.30 11.44
C LEU A 235 4.95 -9.29 11.81
N LEU A 236 5.79 -8.95 12.81
CA LEU A 236 6.81 -9.88 13.31
C LEU A 236 6.17 -11.14 13.92
N GLN A 237 5.13 -10.99 14.73
CA GLN A 237 4.39 -12.13 15.28
C GLN A 237 3.83 -13.02 14.17
N THR A 238 3.26 -12.43 13.11
CA THR A 238 2.79 -13.16 11.94
C THR A 238 3.93 -13.91 11.26
N GLN A 239 5.08 -13.27 11.02
CA GLN A 239 6.25 -13.93 10.43
C GLN A 239 6.69 -15.15 11.24
N LEU A 240 6.79 -15.01 12.56
CA LEU A 240 7.18 -16.11 13.46
C LEU A 240 6.16 -17.25 13.43
N ALA A 241 4.86 -16.94 13.48
CA ALA A 241 3.82 -17.96 13.39
C ALA A 241 3.85 -18.73 12.05
N TYR A 242 4.16 -18.05 10.95
CA TYR A 242 4.24 -18.68 9.63
C TYR A 242 5.52 -19.51 9.43
N LEU A 243 6.62 -19.22 10.16
CA LEU A 243 7.78 -20.10 10.21
C LEU A 243 7.42 -21.45 10.83
N ASP A 244 6.62 -21.44 11.90
CA ASP A 244 6.18 -22.67 12.56
C ASP A 244 5.09 -23.39 11.75
N LYS A 245 4.18 -22.64 11.11
CA LYS A 245 3.08 -23.19 10.30
C LYS A 245 3.58 -23.95 9.08
N TYR A 246 4.63 -23.46 8.42
CA TYR A 246 5.18 -24.02 7.18
C TYR A 246 6.66 -24.41 7.31
N PRO A 247 6.96 -25.50 8.05
CA PRO A 247 8.34 -25.90 8.37
C PRO A 247 9.14 -26.41 7.17
N ASN A 248 8.49 -26.67 6.04
CA ASN A 248 9.14 -27.14 4.81
C ASN A 248 9.57 -26.00 3.86
N ALA A 249 9.36 -24.73 4.24
CA ALA A 249 9.82 -23.59 3.46
C ALA A 249 11.36 -23.59 3.33
N ASP A 250 11.90 -22.95 2.28
CA ASP A 250 13.36 -22.86 2.09
C ASP A 250 13.97 -21.81 3.05
N PHE A 251 14.24 -22.25 4.28
CA PHE A 251 14.87 -21.41 5.30
C PHE A 251 16.27 -20.91 4.89
N LYS A 252 16.98 -21.66 4.05
CA LYS A 252 18.28 -21.23 3.56
C LYS A 252 18.14 -20.03 2.61
N GLU A 253 17.15 -20.09 1.73
CA GLU A 253 16.83 -18.97 0.84
C GLU A 253 16.33 -17.75 1.64
N MET A 254 15.42 -17.94 2.60
CA MET A 254 14.98 -16.87 3.50
C MET A 254 16.16 -16.22 4.26
N THR A 255 17.09 -17.05 4.76
CA THR A 255 18.27 -16.54 5.46
C THR A 255 19.14 -15.67 4.56
N LYS A 256 19.38 -16.09 3.30
CA LYS A 256 20.13 -15.28 2.35
C LYS A 256 19.46 -13.92 2.10
N ILE A 257 18.15 -13.92 1.89
CA ILE A 257 17.36 -12.70 1.68
C ILE A 257 17.47 -11.76 2.90
N LEU A 258 17.35 -12.31 4.12
CA LEU A 258 17.49 -11.54 5.36
C LEU A 258 18.89 -10.95 5.52
N LEU A 259 19.94 -11.73 5.25
CA LEU A 259 21.33 -11.28 5.32
C LEU A 259 21.62 -10.17 4.31
N ASP A 260 21.16 -10.33 3.07
CA ASP A 260 21.29 -9.30 2.03
C ASP A 260 20.56 -8.02 2.42
N ARG A 261 19.34 -8.13 2.91
CA ARG A 261 18.56 -7.00 3.43
C ARG A 261 19.26 -6.30 4.60
N THR A 262 19.76 -7.06 5.57
CA THR A 262 20.48 -6.53 6.72
C THR A 262 21.73 -5.79 6.25
N ASN A 263 22.53 -6.41 5.38
CA ASN A 263 23.72 -5.78 4.78
C ASN A 263 23.37 -4.46 4.06
N THR A 264 22.27 -4.45 3.31
CA THR A 264 21.79 -3.23 2.63
C THR A 264 21.43 -2.12 3.64
N TYR A 265 20.78 -2.46 4.75
CA TYR A 265 20.50 -1.48 5.80
C TYR A 265 21.78 -0.99 6.49
N GLU A 266 22.71 -1.88 6.81
CA GLU A 266 24.01 -1.52 7.39
C GLU A 266 24.78 -0.58 6.49
N ILE A 267 24.82 -0.83 5.19
CA ILE A 267 25.45 0.09 4.20
C ILE A 267 24.75 1.46 4.20
N ARG A 268 23.41 1.48 4.23
CA ARG A 268 22.65 2.74 4.27
C ARG A 268 22.91 3.53 5.55
N LEU A 269 22.95 2.85 6.68
CA LEU A 269 23.26 3.45 7.99
C LEU A 269 24.73 3.86 8.11
N SER A 270 25.63 3.18 7.40
CA SER A 270 27.08 3.46 7.40
C SER A 270 27.50 4.48 6.34
N LYS A 271 26.56 5.04 5.54
CA LYS A 271 26.90 6.16 4.64
C LYS A 271 27.59 7.25 5.45
N PRO A 272 28.76 7.77 4.99
CA PRO A 272 29.57 8.65 5.80
C PRO A 272 28.76 9.85 6.29
N MET A 273 28.50 9.88 7.56
CA MET A 273 28.42 11.14 8.26
C MET A 273 29.84 11.72 8.21
N ASP A 274 29.99 12.96 7.86
CA ASP A 274 31.31 13.62 7.62
C ASP A 274 32.29 13.57 8.81
N SER A 275 31.90 12.94 9.93
CA SER A 275 32.79 12.58 11.03
C SER A 275 32.17 11.54 11.97
N LEU A 276 33.01 10.67 12.55
CA LEU A 276 32.64 9.74 13.64
C LEU A 276 32.11 10.45 14.91
N SER A 277 32.32 11.77 15.02
CA SER A 277 31.80 12.58 16.12
C SER A 277 30.28 12.73 16.14
N HIS A 278 29.60 12.33 15.05
CA HIS A 278 28.16 12.44 14.89
C HIS A 278 27.42 11.11 15.17
N ILE A 279 28.11 10.06 15.55
CA ILE A 279 27.45 8.80 15.94
C ILE A 279 26.58 9.05 17.16
N GLY A 280 25.27 8.93 17.02
CA GLY A 280 24.30 9.17 18.08
C GLY A 280 23.83 10.62 18.22
N MET A 281 24.23 11.52 17.32
CA MET A 281 23.68 12.88 17.23
C MET A 281 22.75 12.99 16.03
N GLU A 282 21.58 13.59 16.25
CA GLU A 282 20.65 13.93 15.17
C GLU A 282 21.04 15.27 14.56
N SER A 283 20.90 15.39 13.24
CA SER A 283 21.13 16.66 12.53
C SER A 283 19.82 17.21 11.99
N VAL A 284 19.61 18.49 12.17
CA VAL A 284 18.53 19.25 11.52
C VAL A 284 19.11 19.94 10.30
N LYS A 285 18.50 19.74 9.15
CA LYS A 285 18.83 20.41 7.91
C LYS A 285 17.77 21.47 7.61
N ILE A 286 18.21 22.69 7.41
CA ILE A 286 17.35 23.85 7.22
C ILE A 286 17.61 24.40 5.83
N TYR A 287 16.61 24.36 4.98
CA TYR A 287 16.65 24.90 3.63
C TYR A 287 16.08 26.32 3.63
N LEU A 288 16.79 27.24 2.98
CA LEU A 288 16.44 28.63 2.86
C LEU A 288 15.89 28.90 1.45
N GLY A 289 14.56 29.09 1.36
CA GLY A 289 13.88 29.36 0.09
C GLY A 289 13.74 30.86 -0.19
N ASP A 290 13.60 31.18 -1.47
CA ASP A 290 13.35 32.54 -1.98
C ASP A 290 11.84 32.81 -2.18
N GLU A 291 11.51 33.93 -2.81
CA GLU A 291 10.12 34.33 -3.10
C GLU A 291 9.38 33.35 -4.03
N GLU A 292 10.12 32.54 -4.82
CA GLU A 292 9.56 31.52 -5.71
C GLU A 292 9.41 30.16 -5.00
N ASN A 293 9.67 30.08 -3.70
CA ASN A 293 9.66 28.84 -2.88
C ASN A 293 10.66 27.78 -3.38
N THR A 294 11.74 28.18 -4.04
CA THR A 294 12.77 27.26 -4.50
C THR A 294 13.74 26.91 -3.39
N TYR A 295 13.97 25.61 -3.19
CA TYR A 295 14.96 25.10 -2.24
C TYR A 295 16.10 24.44 -2.99
N SER A 296 17.35 24.71 -2.58
CA SER A 296 18.52 24.07 -3.15
C SER A 296 19.49 23.61 -2.07
N GLU A 297 20.30 22.62 -2.37
CA GLU A 297 21.34 22.12 -1.46
C GLU A 297 22.41 23.17 -1.16
N ASP A 298 22.63 24.12 -2.05
CA ASP A 298 23.61 25.20 -1.87
C ASP A 298 23.14 26.27 -0.88
N ARG A 299 21.85 26.26 -0.53
CA ARG A 299 21.25 27.21 0.42
C ARG A 299 20.69 26.48 1.64
N THR A 300 21.55 25.68 2.28
CA THR A 300 21.19 24.90 3.46
C THR A 300 22.08 25.24 4.66
N MET A 301 21.52 25.04 5.85
CA MET A 301 22.27 25.02 7.10
C MET A 301 22.03 23.70 7.80
N THR A 302 23.09 23.00 8.19
CA THR A 302 22.98 21.79 9.00
C THR A 302 23.42 22.09 10.43
N LYS A 303 22.63 21.72 11.40
CA LYS A 303 22.92 21.82 12.83
C LYS A 303 22.73 20.48 13.50
N LEU A 304 23.62 20.14 14.43
CA LEU A 304 23.51 18.97 15.26
C LEU A 304 22.59 19.23 16.44
N LEU A 305 21.69 18.30 16.74
CA LEU A 305 20.83 18.32 17.91
C LEU A 305 21.36 17.38 18.98
N GLN A 306 21.36 17.87 20.20
CA GLN A 306 21.44 17.02 21.38
C GLN A 306 20.03 16.77 21.92
N LYS A 307 19.86 15.79 22.78
CA LYS A 307 18.59 15.51 23.42
C LYS A 307 18.08 16.76 24.16
N GLU A 308 16.84 17.15 23.89
CA GLU A 308 16.19 18.34 24.46
C GLU A 308 16.87 19.69 24.10
N ASP A 309 17.23 19.88 22.86
CA ASP A 309 17.96 21.05 22.40
C ASP A 309 17.07 22.17 21.85
N CYS A 310 17.57 23.40 21.94
CA CYS A 310 16.98 24.57 21.35
C CYS A 310 18.01 25.23 20.41
N LEU A 311 17.72 25.19 19.11
CA LEU A 311 18.58 25.81 18.11
C LEU A 311 18.11 27.22 17.78
N THR A 312 19.02 28.18 17.87
CA THR A 312 18.82 29.53 17.34
C THR A 312 19.57 29.67 16.04
N ILE A 313 18.87 30.11 14.99
CA ILE A 313 19.45 30.37 13.68
C ILE A 313 19.18 31.82 13.25
N GLU A 314 20.17 32.44 12.60
CA GLU A 314 19.99 33.68 11.91
C GLU A 314 19.57 33.46 10.47
N ILE A 315 18.42 33.99 10.08
CA ILE A 315 17.89 33.84 8.72
C ILE A 315 18.49 34.92 7.84
N PRO A 316 19.22 34.59 6.77
CA PRO A 316 19.79 35.55 5.85
C PRO A 316 18.74 36.43 5.19
N LYS A 317 19.10 37.70 4.88
CA LYS A 317 18.23 38.60 4.10
C LYS A 317 17.93 37.98 2.73
N GLY A 318 16.67 38.10 2.31
CA GLY A 318 16.19 37.52 1.05
C GLY A 318 15.71 36.08 1.16
N THR A 319 15.59 35.54 2.38
CA THR A 319 14.89 34.28 2.63
C THR A 319 13.41 34.59 2.91
N SER A 320 12.51 34.04 2.12
CA SER A 320 11.06 34.22 2.24
C SER A 320 10.38 33.07 2.94
N VAL A 321 10.94 31.86 2.77
CA VAL A 321 10.44 30.62 3.38
C VAL A 321 11.60 29.76 3.88
N ILE A 322 11.33 28.94 4.89
CA ILE A 322 12.27 27.94 5.40
C ILE A 322 11.58 26.57 5.39
N ARG A 323 12.33 25.52 5.05
CA ARG A 323 11.96 24.14 5.26
C ARG A 323 12.93 23.54 6.27
N VAL A 324 12.40 22.84 7.25
CA VAL A 324 13.19 22.20 8.32
C VAL A 324 13.02 20.70 8.21
N ASP A 325 14.09 20.02 7.86
CA ASP A 325 14.16 18.56 7.85
C ASP A 325 14.84 18.12 9.16
N LEU A 326 14.06 17.56 10.07
CA LEU A 326 14.46 17.30 11.45
C LEU A 326 15.49 16.18 11.59
N SER A 327 15.50 15.22 10.67
CA SER A 327 16.51 14.17 10.62
C SER A 327 16.49 13.46 9.28
N GLU A 328 17.66 13.00 8.80
CA GLU A 328 17.76 12.05 7.68
C GLU A 328 17.65 10.59 8.15
N GLN A 329 17.57 10.37 9.46
CA GLN A 329 17.41 9.06 10.11
C GLN A 329 15.98 8.92 10.64
N PRO A 330 15.44 7.71 10.75
CA PRO A 330 14.18 7.48 11.44
C PRO A 330 14.29 7.95 12.89
N SER A 331 13.67 9.07 13.23
CA SER A 331 13.74 9.71 14.54
C SER A 331 12.34 10.03 15.04
N TYR A 332 12.18 10.02 16.37
CA TYR A 332 10.94 10.40 17.03
C TYR A 332 11.10 11.68 17.82
N TYR A 333 10.25 12.66 17.52
CA TYR A 333 10.19 13.93 18.25
C TYR A 333 8.86 13.99 19.02
N SER A 334 8.92 14.12 20.33
CA SER A 334 7.72 14.27 21.17
C SER A 334 7.07 15.64 21.00
N GLN A 335 7.87 16.65 20.68
CA GLN A 335 7.41 18.01 20.44
C GLN A 335 8.43 18.77 19.58
N VAL A 336 7.93 19.51 18.59
CA VAL A 336 8.74 20.44 17.77
C VAL A 336 8.03 21.78 17.76
N GLU A 337 8.74 22.85 18.15
CA GLU A 337 8.24 24.20 18.13
C GLU A 337 9.18 25.12 17.34
N LEU A 338 8.61 25.95 16.48
CA LEU A 338 9.32 27.05 15.81
C LEU A 338 8.85 28.39 16.43
N ARG A 339 9.79 29.18 16.87
CA ARG A 339 9.50 30.48 17.47
C ARG A 339 10.35 31.56 16.83
N ASP A 340 9.80 32.75 16.58
CA ASP A 340 10.58 33.91 16.20
C ASP A 340 11.32 34.52 17.43
N ALA A 341 12.18 35.51 17.19
CA ALA A 341 12.93 36.18 18.27
C ALA A 341 12.04 36.85 19.34
N ARG A 342 10.73 36.96 19.09
CA ARG A 342 9.73 37.49 20.02
C ARG A 342 8.95 36.40 20.74
N GLY A 343 9.28 35.13 20.49
CA GLY A 343 8.66 33.97 21.12
C GLY A 343 7.27 33.58 20.55
N LYS A 344 6.96 34.09 19.34
CA LYS A 344 5.71 33.76 18.62
C LYS A 344 5.93 32.62 17.65
#